data_a5dea8e5ebc18ccb57d34c5ef44fa121
#
_entry.id   a5dea8e5ebc18ccb57d34c5ef44fa121
#
_cell.length_a   1.000
_cell.length_b   1.000
_cell.length_c   1.000
_cell.angle_alpha   90.00
_cell.angle_beta   90.00
_cell.angle_gamma   90.00
#
_symmetry.space_group_name_H-M   'P 1'
#
loop_
_entity.id
_entity.type
_entity.pdbx_description
1 polymer ?
#
loop_
_entity_poly.entity_id
_entity_poly.type
_entity_poly.pdbx_seq_one_letter_code
_entity_poly.pdbx_strand_id
1 'polypeptide(L)'
;MIVSIPVRKKQGMRPLLALAVASAAMAILQPSSAGADLVILTDGSVLKVSAFAAEEETAVLTFAKGGSMRMSLLRVERVVDDEVVPEPEKSAAVLETTGHDYPVRFVDGSAAPRTAYGDLILAAARKHRVNPELVAAVIRAESAFNPRAISGKGARGLMQLMPATAKRYGVRASELFQPARNIEAGVRYLAFLAERFQGDLPKILAGYNAGEGSVDRYGGVPPYRETQSYVRRILGYLGLAPLAAIPPRSPAAPR
;
A
#
# COMPACT_ATOMS: atom_id res chain seq x y z
N MET A 1 57.97 8.97 70.60
CA MET A 1 56.74 9.82 70.36
C MET A 1 56.07 9.22 69.13
N ILE A 2 55.08 8.34 69.37
CA ILE A 2 54.37 7.63 68.31
C ILE A 2 52.99 8.25 68.25
N VAL A 3 52.67 8.94 67.12
CA VAL A 3 51.36 9.55 66.87
C VAL A 3 50.49 8.54 66.16
N SER A 4 49.41 8.14 66.82
CA SER A 4 48.41 7.19 66.33
C SER A 4 47.38 7.93 65.48
N ILE A 5 47.18 7.51 64.25
CA ILE A 5 46.15 8.05 63.32
C ILE A 5 44.94 7.12 63.37
N PRO A 6 43.71 7.64 63.59
CA PRO A 6 42.52 6.80 63.64
C PRO A 6 42.06 6.39 62.25
N VAL A 7 41.80 5.11 62.04
CA VAL A 7 41.22 4.49 60.86
C VAL A 7 39.73 4.82 60.79
N ARG A 8 39.33 5.51 59.71
CA ARG A 8 37.94 5.87 59.41
C ARG A 8 37.21 4.65 58.80
N LYS A 9 36.19 4.12 59.49
CA LYS A 9 35.30 3.06 58.99
C LYS A 9 34.58 3.52 57.74
N LYS A 10 34.72 2.78 56.64
CA LYS A 10 33.89 2.91 55.41
C LYS A 10 32.50 2.34 55.73
N GLN A 11 31.51 3.19 55.70
CA GLN A 11 30.11 2.79 55.66
C GLN A 11 29.80 2.17 54.29
N GLY A 12 29.26 0.95 54.31
CA GLY A 12 28.85 0.21 53.15
C GLY A 12 27.66 0.87 52.47
N MET A 13 27.84 1.27 51.23
CA MET A 13 26.81 1.75 50.36
C MET A 13 26.05 0.54 49.78
N ARG A 14 24.80 0.35 50.22
CA ARG A 14 23.88 -0.63 49.67
C ARG A 14 23.58 -0.23 48.21
N PRO A 15 23.63 -1.13 47.22
CA PRO A 15 23.16 -0.82 45.88
C PRO A 15 21.63 -0.78 45.90
N LEU A 16 21.05 0.39 45.62
CA LEU A 16 19.67 0.53 45.25
C LEU A 16 19.47 -0.15 43.90
N LEU A 17 18.73 -1.26 43.91
CA LEU A 17 18.23 -1.91 42.72
C LEU A 17 17.23 -0.96 42.07
N ALA A 18 17.66 -0.22 41.03
CA ALA A 18 16.77 0.53 40.19
C ALA A 18 15.98 -0.44 39.33
N LEU A 19 14.73 -0.68 39.72
CA LEU A 19 13.74 -1.38 38.90
C LEU A 19 13.44 -0.51 37.69
N ALA A 20 14.09 -0.79 36.55
CA ALA A 20 13.72 -0.17 35.28
C ALA A 20 12.37 -0.73 34.85
N VAL A 21 11.31 0.03 35.13
CA VAL A 21 10.00 -0.19 34.52
C VAL A 21 10.15 0.15 33.06
N ALA A 22 10.28 -0.88 32.21
CA ALA A 22 10.17 -0.73 30.78
C ALA A 22 8.71 -0.33 30.47
N SER A 23 8.47 0.98 30.36
CA SER A 23 7.25 1.50 29.75
C SER A 23 7.25 1.08 28.30
N ALA A 24 6.57 -0.02 27.98
CA ALA A 24 6.16 -0.31 26.62
C ALA A 24 5.29 0.87 26.19
N ALA A 25 5.85 1.77 25.40
CA ALA A 25 5.11 2.79 24.70
C ALA A 25 4.15 2.07 23.76
N MET A 26 2.94 1.84 24.23
CA MET A 26 1.80 1.46 23.42
C MET A 26 1.58 2.65 22.49
N ALA A 27 2.08 2.54 21.26
CA ALA A 27 1.78 3.48 20.21
C ALA A 27 0.27 3.44 20.01
N ILE A 28 -0.42 4.40 20.63
CA ILE A 28 -1.83 4.66 20.36
C ILE A 28 -1.84 5.09 18.89
N LEU A 29 -2.17 4.15 17.99
CA LEU A 29 -2.52 4.47 16.63
C LEU A 29 -3.68 5.44 16.71
N GLN A 30 -3.41 6.70 16.39
CA GLN A 30 -4.48 7.69 16.26
C GLN A 30 -5.41 7.20 15.14
N PRO A 31 -6.72 7.13 15.36
CA PRO A 31 -7.64 6.81 14.28
C PRO A 31 -7.46 7.88 13.20
N SER A 32 -7.05 7.44 12.02
CA SER A 32 -7.07 8.25 10.81
C SER A 32 -8.49 8.81 10.65
N SER A 33 -8.57 10.09 10.29
CA SER A 33 -9.76 10.93 10.03
C SER A 33 -11.08 10.16 9.81
N ALA A 34 -12.20 10.73 10.29
CA ALA A 34 -13.57 10.20 10.26
C ALA A 34 -14.12 9.91 8.85
N GLY A 35 -13.41 9.12 8.07
CA GLY A 35 -13.84 8.54 6.81
C GLY A 35 -14.20 7.07 7.02
N ALA A 36 -15.18 6.55 6.29
CA ALA A 36 -15.43 5.13 6.24
C ALA A 36 -14.37 4.46 5.35
N ASP A 37 -13.93 3.24 5.71
CA ASP A 37 -13.07 2.43 4.86
C ASP A 37 -13.88 1.35 4.13
N LEU A 38 -13.49 1.04 2.90
CA LEU A 38 -13.94 -0.15 2.18
C LEU A 38 -12.89 -1.24 2.32
N VAL A 39 -13.25 -2.32 2.99
CA VAL A 39 -12.41 -3.52 3.12
C VAL A 39 -12.83 -4.52 2.06
N ILE A 40 -11.94 -4.79 1.12
CA ILE A 40 -12.13 -5.76 0.05
C ILE A 40 -11.52 -7.07 0.50
N LEU A 41 -12.32 -8.13 0.53
CA LEU A 41 -11.91 -9.46 0.93
C LEU A 41 -11.46 -10.29 -0.28
N THR A 42 -10.68 -11.33 -0.02
CA THR A 42 -10.16 -12.24 -1.05
C THR A 42 -11.23 -13.07 -1.78
N ASP A 43 -12.45 -13.11 -1.25
CA ASP A 43 -13.64 -13.71 -1.89
C ASP A 43 -14.42 -12.71 -2.74
N GLY A 44 -13.93 -11.47 -2.87
CA GLY A 44 -14.59 -10.38 -3.59
C GLY A 44 -15.64 -9.62 -2.77
N SER A 45 -15.93 -10.03 -1.54
CA SER A 45 -16.85 -9.31 -0.65
C SER A 45 -16.28 -7.94 -0.27
N VAL A 46 -17.15 -6.93 -0.18
CA VAL A 46 -16.78 -5.57 0.23
C VAL A 46 -17.53 -5.21 1.50
N LEU A 47 -16.76 -4.87 2.54
CA LEU A 47 -17.29 -4.44 3.83
C LEU A 47 -17.02 -2.94 4.01
N LYS A 48 -18.07 -2.16 4.28
CA LYS A 48 -17.93 -0.76 4.69
C LYS A 48 -17.78 -0.69 6.20
N VAL A 49 -16.68 -0.10 6.66
CA VAL A 49 -16.33 0.00 8.07
C VAL A 49 -16.05 1.45 8.45
N SER A 50 -16.26 1.81 9.70
CA SER A 50 -15.95 3.14 10.24
C SER A 50 -14.48 3.27 10.66
N ALA A 51 -13.80 2.14 10.90
CA ALA A 51 -12.37 2.10 11.13
C ALA A 51 -11.80 0.72 10.82
N PHE A 52 -10.56 0.70 10.35
CA PHE A 52 -9.76 -0.49 10.12
C PHE A 52 -8.43 -0.37 10.86
N ALA A 53 -8.00 -1.46 11.51
CA ALA A 53 -6.67 -1.57 12.08
C ALA A 53 -6.05 -2.93 11.74
N ALA A 54 -4.76 -2.92 11.40
CA ALA A 54 -3.99 -4.13 11.22
C ALA A 54 -3.13 -4.39 12.47
N GLU A 55 -3.37 -5.49 13.15
CA GLU A 55 -2.63 -5.95 14.33
C GLU A 55 -1.91 -7.24 13.97
N GLU A 56 -0.60 -7.16 13.69
CA GLU A 56 0.23 -8.29 13.24
C GLU A 56 -0.35 -9.05 12.05
N GLU A 57 -1.05 -10.18 12.29
CA GLU A 57 -1.70 -11.04 11.29
C GLU A 57 -3.23 -10.93 11.33
N THR A 58 -3.77 -10.02 12.16
CA THR A 58 -5.21 -9.84 12.40
C THR A 58 -5.67 -8.48 11.89
N ALA A 59 -6.78 -8.46 11.18
CA ALA A 59 -7.54 -7.25 10.84
C ALA A 59 -8.65 -7.04 11.87
N VAL A 60 -8.75 -5.82 12.40
CA VAL A 60 -9.83 -5.38 13.29
C VAL A 60 -10.68 -4.37 12.54
N LEU A 61 -11.95 -4.70 12.33
CA LEU A 61 -12.93 -3.90 11.61
C LEU A 61 -13.94 -3.35 12.61
N THR A 62 -14.17 -2.03 12.60
CA THR A 62 -15.20 -1.39 13.42
C THR A 62 -16.32 -0.88 12.52
N PHE A 63 -17.57 -1.11 12.89
CA PHE A 63 -18.74 -0.74 12.07
C PHE A 63 -19.43 0.51 12.61
N ALA A 64 -19.96 1.35 11.73
CA ALA A 64 -20.60 2.63 12.10
C ALA A 64 -21.84 2.44 13.01
N LYS A 65 -22.54 1.31 12.90
CA LYS A 65 -23.69 0.98 13.76
C LYS A 65 -23.28 0.37 15.11
N GLY A 66 -22.00 0.38 15.42
CA GLY A 66 -21.42 -0.29 16.58
C GLY A 66 -21.02 -1.74 16.31
N GLY A 67 -20.18 -2.28 17.19
CA GLY A 67 -19.59 -3.60 17.05
C GLY A 67 -18.26 -3.61 16.31
N SER A 68 -17.49 -4.66 16.54
CA SER A 68 -16.22 -4.91 15.86
C SER A 68 -16.11 -6.38 15.45
N MET A 69 -15.34 -6.61 14.39
CA MET A 69 -15.03 -7.95 13.88
C MET A 69 -13.52 -8.11 13.79
N ARG A 70 -13.02 -9.26 14.21
CA ARG A 70 -11.61 -9.63 14.02
C ARG A 70 -11.53 -10.79 13.00
N MET A 71 -10.63 -10.66 12.06
CA MET A 71 -10.38 -11.71 11.06
C MET A 71 -8.89 -11.77 10.70
N SER A 72 -8.48 -12.88 10.07
CA SER A 72 -7.11 -12.96 9.56
C SER A 72 -6.87 -11.91 8.47
N LEU A 73 -5.74 -11.21 8.55
CA LEU A 73 -5.29 -10.26 7.52
C LEU A 73 -5.09 -10.93 6.15
N LEU A 74 -4.91 -12.27 6.13
CA LEU A 74 -4.87 -13.05 4.89
C LEU A 74 -6.22 -13.11 4.15
N ARG A 75 -7.32 -12.68 4.75
CA ARG A 75 -8.61 -12.53 4.09
C ARG A 75 -8.83 -11.13 3.52
N VAL A 76 -7.98 -10.19 3.85
CA VAL A 76 -8.06 -8.80 3.38
C VAL A 76 -7.20 -8.65 2.14
N GLU A 77 -7.83 -8.45 0.99
CA GLU A 77 -7.14 -8.20 -0.27
C GLU A 77 -6.69 -6.73 -0.35
N ARG A 78 -7.58 -5.81 0.04
CA ARG A 78 -7.33 -4.37 -0.01
C ARG A 78 -8.18 -3.61 1.01
N VAL A 79 -7.67 -2.47 1.46
CA VAL A 79 -8.44 -1.47 2.22
C VAL A 79 -8.29 -0.13 1.51
N VAL A 80 -9.41 0.50 1.19
CA VAL A 80 -9.46 1.79 0.47
C VAL A 80 -10.29 2.76 1.30
N ASP A 81 -9.86 4.01 1.39
CA ASP A 81 -10.67 5.04 2.03
C ASP A 81 -11.94 5.25 1.19
N ASP A 82 -13.11 5.08 1.79
CA ASP A 82 -14.42 5.32 1.15
C ASP A 82 -14.74 6.84 1.13
N GLU A 83 -13.73 7.65 0.95
CA GLU A 83 -13.92 9.04 0.60
C GLU A 83 -14.22 9.10 -0.89
N VAL A 84 -15.43 8.67 -1.25
CA VAL A 84 -15.99 8.96 -2.57
C VAL A 84 -15.96 10.49 -2.69
N VAL A 85 -15.25 11.02 -3.67
CA VAL A 85 -15.34 12.43 -4.01
C VAL A 85 -16.84 12.69 -4.21
N PRO A 86 -17.52 13.47 -3.31
CA PRO A 86 -18.91 13.79 -3.56
C PRO A 86 -18.93 14.40 -4.94
N GLU A 87 -19.79 13.89 -5.83
CA GLU A 87 -20.01 14.56 -7.11
C GLU A 87 -20.21 16.04 -6.81
N PRO A 88 -19.34 16.94 -7.28
CA PRO A 88 -19.79 18.29 -7.49
C PRO A 88 -20.96 18.11 -8.44
N GLU A 89 -22.14 18.59 -8.06
CA GLU A 89 -23.32 18.53 -8.90
C GLU A 89 -22.91 18.81 -10.34
N LYS A 90 -22.98 17.77 -11.22
CA LYS A 90 -22.62 17.77 -12.63
C LYS A 90 -21.15 17.61 -13.04
N SER A 91 -20.24 16.98 -12.33
CA SER A 91 -18.98 16.51 -12.97
C SER A 91 -18.20 15.52 -12.11
N ALA A 92 -18.70 14.32 -11.89
CA ALA A 92 -17.83 13.19 -11.63
C ALA A 92 -17.11 12.87 -12.93
N ALA A 93 -15.95 13.49 -13.10
CA ALA A 93 -15.08 13.17 -14.19
C ALA A 93 -14.55 11.75 -13.94
N VAL A 94 -15.16 10.77 -14.58
CA VAL A 94 -14.49 9.53 -14.89
C VAL A 94 -13.24 9.96 -15.64
N LEU A 95 -12.05 9.66 -15.08
CA LEU A 95 -10.80 9.91 -15.79
C LEU A 95 -10.87 9.03 -17.04
N GLU A 96 -11.28 9.62 -18.21
CA GLU A 96 -11.18 8.87 -19.46
C GLU A 96 -9.73 8.52 -19.66
N THR A 97 -9.52 7.27 -19.83
CA THR A 97 -8.28 6.68 -20.26
C THR A 97 -8.15 6.96 -21.76
N THR A 98 -7.94 8.23 -22.12
CA THR A 98 -7.41 8.51 -23.45
C THR A 98 -6.01 7.90 -23.45
N GLY A 99 -5.88 6.79 -24.17
CA GLY A 99 -4.72 5.93 -24.18
C GLY A 99 -3.43 6.72 -24.14
N HIS A 100 -2.81 6.74 -22.96
CA HIS A 100 -1.43 7.15 -22.92
C HIS A 100 -0.69 6.01 -23.60
N ASP A 101 -0.06 6.30 -24.71
CA ASP A 101 0.79 5.38 -25.49
C ASP A 101 2.08 5.07 -24.67
N TYR A 102 1.89 4.80 -23.37
CA TYR A 102 2.99 4.45 -22.49
C TYR A 102 3.28 2.95 -22.61
N PRO A 103 4.52 2.56 -22.88
CA PRO A 103 4.88 1.16 -23.01
C PRO A 103 4.84 0.47 -21.64
N VAL A 104 3.68 -0.08 -21.27
CA VAL A 104 3.49 -0.84 -20.02
C VAL A 104 4.33 -2.12 -20.04
N ARG A 105 4.54 -2.71 -21.24
CA ARG A 105 5.33 -3.92 -21.43
C ARG A 105 6.83 -3.63 -21.48
N PHE A 106 7.63 -4.61 -21.10
CA PHE A 106 9.08 -4.56 -21.21
C PHE A 106 9.50 -4.36 -22.67
N VAL A 107 10.42 -3.44 -22.89
CA VAL A 107 11.06 -3.19 -24.19
C VAL A 107 12.49 -3.73 -24.11
N ASP A 108 12.90 -4.52 -25.10
CA ASP A 108 14.27 -5.04 -25.18
C ASP A 108 15.27 -3.88 -25.24
N GLY A 109 16.35 -4.00 -24.48
CA GLY A 109 17.32 -2.91 -24.30
C GLY A 109 16.99 -1.94 -23.16
N SER A 110 15.87 -2.10 -22.44
CA SER A 110 15.59 -1.30 -21.24
C SER A 110 16.75 -1.39 -20.25
N ALA A 111 17.17 -0.24 -19.73
CA ALA A 111 18.18 -0.15 -18.69
C ALA A 111 17.59 -0.34 -17.29
N ALA A 112 18.46 -0.63 -16.32
CA ALA A 112 18.05 -0.62 -14.91
C ALA A 112 17.69 0.82 -14.47
N PRO A 113 16.55 1.02 -13.79
CA PRO A 113 16.21 2.32 -13.21
C PRO A 113 17.30 2.79 -12.23
N ARG A 114 17.59 4.08 -12.21
CA ARG A 114 18.63 4.67 -11.34
C ARG A 114 18.19 4.75 -9.89
N THR A 115 18.04 3.58 -9.25
CA THR A 115 17.60 3.43 -7.85
C THR A 115 18.46 2.39 -7.13
N ALA A 116 18.39 2.35 -5.81
CA ALA A 116 19.10 1.33 -5.01
C ALA A 116 18.73 -0.12 -5.37
N TYR A 117 17.59 -0.33 -6.04
CA TYR A 117 17.06 -1.65 -6.41
C TYR A 117 16.97 -1.84 -7.93
N GLY A 118 17.65 -1.01 -8.72
CA GLY A 118 17.52 -0.98 -10.18
C GLY A 118 17.74 -2.35 -10.82
N ASP A 119 18.77 -3.09 -10.42
CA ASP A 119 19.07 -4.42 -10.97
C ASP A 119 17.98 -5.45 -10.63
N LEU A 120 17.46 -5.42 -9.39
CA LEU A 120 16.35 -6.30 -8.97
C LEU A 120 15.07 -5.96 -9.75
N ILE A 121 14.81 -4.68 -9.94
CA ILE A 121 13.68 -4.19 -10.74
C ILE A 121 13.82 -4.66 -12.18
N LEU A 122 14.97 -4.44 -12.82
CA LEU A 122 15.22 -4.84 -14.19
C LEU A 122 15.06 -6.35 -14.38
N ALA A 123 15.62 -7.16 -13.47
CA ALA A 123 15.53 -8.61 -13.52
C ALA A 123 14.08 -9.11 -13.47
N ALA A 124 13.28 -8.62 -12.50
CA ALA A 124 11.88 -8.97 -12.34
C ALA A 124 11.03 -8.43 -13.51
N ALA A 125 11.26 -7.19 -13.92
CA ALA A 125 10.58 -6.54 -15.04
C ALA A 125 10.77 -7.31 -16.36
N ARG A 126 12.00 -7.72 -16.67
CA ARG A 126 12.31 -8.54 -17.85
C ARG A 126 11.62 -9.90 -17.78
N LYS A 127 11.70 -10.57 -16.63
CA LYS A 127 11.11 -11.90 -16.42
C LYS A 127 9.59 -11.90 -16.62
N HIS A 128 8.91 -10.86 -16.15
CA HIS A 128 7.44 -10.77 -16.20
C HIS A 128 6.92 -9.79 -17.26
N ARG A 129 7.82 -9.32 -18.15
CA ARG A 129 7.49 -8.48 -19.30
C ARG A 129 6.76 -7.17 -18.94
N VAL A 130 7.18 -6.53 -17.84
CA VAL A 130 6.68 -5.23 -17.37
C VAL A 130 7.76 -4.18 -17.56
N ASN A 131 7.39 -2.94 -17.89
CA ASN A 131 8.33 -1.83 -18.02
C ASN A 131 9.03 -1.54 -16.68
N PRO A 132 10.39 -1.54 -16.60
CA PRO A 132 11.10 -1.31 -15.35
C PRO A 132 10.90 0.09 -14.76
N GLU A 133 10.69 1.12 -15.59
CA GLU A 133 10.39 2.48 -15.12
C GLU A 133 9.00 2.55 -14.46
N LEU A 134 8.01 1.81 -14.98
CA LEU A 134 6.71 1.67 -14.32
C LEU A 134 6.86 1.03 -12.94
N VAL A 135 7.65 -0.03 -12.83
CA VAL A 135 7.91 -0.69 -11.54
C VAL A 135 8.57 0.28 -10.54
N ALA A 136 9.58 1.03 -11.00
CA ALA A 136 10.26 2.03 -10.17
C ALA A 136 9.31 3.15 -9.71
N ALA A 137 8.43 3.63 -10.59
CA ALA A 137 7.44 4.66 -10.28
C ALA A 137 6.42 4.16 -9.23
N VAL A 138 5.97 2.90 -9.34
CA VAL A 138 5.11 2.26 -8.32
C VAL A 138 5.85 2.16 -6.99
N ILE A 139 7.08 1.63 -6.93
CA ILE A 139 7.86 1.53 -5.68
C ILE A 139 8.05 2.92 -5.04
N ARG A 140 8.32 3.95 -5.85
CA ARG A 140 8.44 5.33 -5.37
C ARG A 140 7.13 5.81 -4.72
N ALA A 141 6.00 5.51 -5.32
CA ALA A 141 4.68 5.92 -4.81
C ALA A 141 4.30 5.17 -3.52
N GLU A 142 4.64 3.88 -3.43
CA GLU A 142 4.23 2.99 -2.34
C GLU A 142 5.08 3.18 -1.07
N SER A 143 6.38 3.25 -1.22
CA SER A 143 7.29 3.22 -0.06
C SER A 143 8.41 4.25 -0.10
N ALA A 144 8.52 5.06 -1.16
CA ALA A 144 9.70 5.87 -1.42
C ALA A 144 11.01 5.05 -1.32
N PHE A 145 10.97 3.81 -1.80
CA PHE A 145 12.08 2.84 -1.75
C PHE A 145 12.46 2.36 -0.35
N ASN A 146 11.58 2.48 0.65
CA ASN A 146 11.82 1.92 1.99
C ASN A 146 11.42 0.43 2.04
N PRO A 147 12.36 -0.52 2.16
CA PRO A 147 12.05 -1.95 2.17
C PRO A 147 11.36 -2.41 3.47
N ARG A 148 11.39 -1.58 4.52
CA ARG A 148 10.77 -1.87 5.82
C ARG A 148 9.46 -1.11 6.03
N ALA A 149 8.93 -0.46 5.00
CA ALA A 149 7.67 0.27 5.09
C ALA A 149 6.51 -0.66 5.49
N ILE A 150 5.69 -0.19 6.42
CA ILE A 150 4.43 -0.84 6.83
C ILE A 150 3.37 0.25 6.83
N SER A 151 2.26 0.02 6.12
CA SER A 151 1.11 0.93 6.18
C SER A 151 0.22 0.63 7.38
N GLY A 152 -0.59 1.61 7.81
CA GLY A 152 -1.63 1.40 8.84
C GLY A 152 -2.67 0.33 8.44
N LYS A 153 -2.78 0.03 7.15
CA LYS A 153 -3.65 -1.00 6.57
C LYS A 153 -2.98 -2.39 6.49
N GLY A 154 -1.69 -2.52 6.89
CA GLY A 154 -0.95 -3.79 6.92
C GLY A 154 -0.22 -4.16 5.64
N ALA A 155 -0.14 -3.27 4.64
CA ALA A 155 0.69 -3.45 3.46
C ALA A 155 2.18 -3.34 3.82
N ARG A 156 3.07 -4.10 3.15
CA ARG A 156 4.46 -4.28 3.58
C ARG A 156 5.46 -4.16 2.43
N GLY A 157 6.60 -3.56 2.73
CA GLY A 157 7.81 -3.54 1.90
C GLY A 157 7.77 -2.55 0.74
N LEU A 158 8.69 -2.72 -0.21
CA LEU A 158 8.93 -1.77 -1.31
C LEU A 158 7.70 -1.47 -2.16
N MET A 159 6.91 -2.48 -2.49
CA MET A 159 5.73 -2.39 -3.34
C MET A 159 4.42 -2.46 -2.53
N GLN A 160 4.48 -2.31 -1.20
CA GLN A 160 3.34 -2.26 -0.27
C GLN A 160 2.29 -3.33 -0.54
N LEU A 161 2.74 -4.59 -0.57
CA LEU A 161 1.83 -5.70 -0.80
C LEU A 161 1.08 -6.09 0.48
N MET A 162 -0.22 -6.29 0.35
CA MET A 162 -1.01 -6.95 1.39
C MET A 162 -0.57 -8.42 1.51
N PRO A 163 -0.55 -9.00 2.74
CA PRO A 163 -0.19 -10.41 2.94
C PRO A 163 -0.99 -11.37 2.07
N ALA A 164 -2.28 -11.11 1.84
CA ALA A 164 -3.14 -11.91 0.97
C ALA A 164 -2.66 -11.86 -0.49
N THR A 165 -2.38 -10.67 -1.01
CA THR A 165 -1.85 -10.49 -2.37
C THR A 165 -0.51 -11.19 -2.53
N ALA A 166 0.42 -11.02 -1.58
CA ALA A 166 1.71 -11.70 -1.61
C ALA A 166 1.59 -13.23 -1.65
N LYS A 167 0.65 -13.79 -0.88
CA LYS A 167 0.36 -15.24 -0.85
C LYS A 167 -0.10 -15.75 -2.21
N ARG A 168 -0.91 -15.00 -2.96
CA ARG A 168 -1.32 -15.35 -4.36
C ARG A 168 -0.10 -15.57 -5.26
N TYR A 169 1.01 -14.87 -4.99
CA TYR A 169 2.25 -14.95 -5.77
C TYR A 169 3.34 -15.78 -5.08
N GLY A 170 2.99 -16.59 -4.07
CA GLY A 170 3.90 -17.53 -3.42
C GLY A 170 4.92 -16.89 -2.46
N VAL A 171 4.63 -15.67 -1.96
CA VAL A 171 5.48 -14.97 -1.00
C VAL A 171 4.77 -14.91 0.36
N ARG A 172 5.47 -15.34 1.42
CA ARG A 172 4.96 -15.29 2.78
C ARG A 172 5.02 -13.87 3.34
N ALA A 173 4.13 -13.53 4.25
CA ALA A 173 4.08 -12.21 4.89
C ALA A 173 5.41 -11.79 5.53
N SER A 174 6.16 -12.73 6.12
CA SER A 174 7.49 -12.50 6.70
C SER A 174 8.58 -12.20 5.67
N GLU A 175 8.39 -12.60 4.41
CA GLU A 175 9.35 -12.37 3.32
C GLU A 175 9.13 -11.02 2.62
N LEU A 176 8.04 -10.31 2.93
CA LEU A 176 7.70 -9.04 2.29
C LEU A 176 8.69 -7.90 2.57
N PHE A 177 9.55 -8.04 3.57
CA PHE A 177 10.64 -7.09 3.84
C PHE A 177 11.93 -7.41 3.08
N GLN A 178 11.98 -8.53 2.36
CA GLN A 178 13.09 -8.90 1.49
C GLN A 178 12.88 -8.25 0.11
N PRO A 179 13.77 -7.33 -0.33
CA PRO A 179 13.59 -6.58 -1.57
C PRO A 179 13.27 -7.45 -2.79
N ALA A 180 14.06 -8.50 -3.00
CA ALA A 180 13.89 -9.38 -4.16
C ALA A 180 12.52 -10.10 -4.16
N ARG A 181 12.05 -10.57 -2.98
CA ARG A 181 10.76 -11.25 -2.85
C ARG A 181 9.59 -10.30 -3.05
N ASN A 182 9.68 -9.10 -2.46
CA ASN A 182 8.65 -8.09 -2.57
C ASN A 182 8.50 -7.59 -4.01
N ILE A 183 9.63 -7.24 -4.67
CA ILE A 183 9.64 -6.80 -6.08
C ILE A 183 9.10 -7.90 -6.99
N GLU A 184 9.57 -9.15 -6.83
CA GLU A 184 9.10 -10.27 -7.65
C GLU A 184 7.57 -10.43 -7.58
N ALA A 185 6.99 -10.44 -6.37
CA ALA A 185 5.55 -10.57 -6.19
C ALA A 185 4.77 -9.37 -6.75
N GLY A 186 5.25 -8.14 -6.49
CA GLY A 186 4.60 -6.92 -6.96
C GLY A 186 4.64 -6.78 -8.49
N VAL A 187 5.74 -7.14 -9.12
CA VAL A 187 5.85 -7.13 -10.59
C VAL A 187 4.94 -8.19 -11.23
N ARG A 188 4.80 -9.37 -10.62
CA ARG A 188 3.83 -10.38 -11.06
C ARG A 188 2.38 -9.87 -10.96
N TYR A 189 2.06 -9.13 -9.91
CA TYR A 189 0.74 -8.50 -9.79
C TYR A 189 0.54 -7.41 -10.84
N LEU A 190 1.54 -6.57 -11.12
CA LEU A 190 1.48 -5.59 -12.21
C LEU A 190 1.31 -6.26 -13.58
N ALA A 191 2.02 -7.37 -13.84
CA ALA A 191 1.87 -8.14 -15.08
C ALA A 191 0.44 -8.68 -15.24
N PHE A 192 -0.12 -9.26 -14.18
CA PHE A 192 -1.52 -9.71 -14.18
C PHE A 192 -2.50 -8.57 -14.49
N LEU A 193 -2.32 -7.39 -13.87
CA LEU A 193 -3.17 -6.23 -14.15
C LEU A 193 -2.99 -5.69 -15.58
N ALA A 194 -1.75 -5.73 -16.10
CA ALA A 194 -1.46 -5.32 -17.47
C ALA A 194 -2.17 -6.22 -18.51
N GLU A 195 -2.25 -7.51 -18.26
CA GLU A 195 -3.02 -8.43 -19.09
C GLU A 195 -4.52 -8.19 -18.93
N ARG A 196 -5.02 -8.14 -17.69
CA ARG A 196 -6.44 -7.96 -17.40
C ARG A 196 -7.01 -6.68 -18.01
N PHE A 197 -6.27 -5.59 -17.93
CA PHE A 197 -6.72 -4.28 -18.43
C PHE A 197 -6.12 -3.89 -19.79
N GLN A 198 -5.60 -4.87 -20.53
CA GLN A 198 -5.14 -4.72 -21.92
C GLN A 198 -4.13 -3.57 -22.11
N GLY A 199 -3.28 -3.32 -21.12
CA GLY A 199 -2.28 -2.26 -21.15
C GLY A 199 -2.80 -0.86 -20.81
N ASP A 200 -4.07 -0.71 -20.44
CA ASP A 200 -4.64 0.57 -19.97
C ASP A 200 -3.96 1.00 -18.65
N LEU A 201 -2.94 1.85 -18.77
CA LEU A 201 -2.09 2.24 -17.63
C LEU A 201 -2.89 2.81 -16.45
N PRO A 202 -3.82 3.76 -16.63
CA PRO A 202 -4.67 4.23 -15.54
C PRO A 202 -5.44 3.13 -14.81
N LYS A 203 -6.03 2.17 -15.54
CA LYS A 203 -6.74 1.03 -14.93
C LYS A 203 -5.79 0.09 -14.19
N ILE A 204 -4.59 -0.13 -14.74
CA ILE A 204 -3.54 -0.93 -14.10
C ILE A 204 -3.16 -0.31 -12.75
N LEU A 205 -2.88 0.99 -12.72
CA LEU A 205 -2.51 1.72 -11.51
C LEU A 205 -3.66 1.75 -10.50
N ALA A 206 -4.89 1.97 -10.96
CA ALA A 206 -6.08 1.92 -10.12
C ALA A 206 -6.32 0.52 -9.55
N GLY A 207 -6.14 -0.54 -10.35
CA GLY A 207 -6.23 -1.93 -9.92
C GLY A 207 -5.16 -2.28 -8.89
N TYR A 208 -3.95 -1.74 -9.06
CA TYR A 208 -2.87 -1.93 -8.09
C TYR A 208 -3.20 -1.30 -6.73
N ASN A 209 -3.77 -0.10 -6.71
CA ASN A 209 -4.11 0.61 -5.47
C ASN A 209 -5.45 0.15 -4.87
N ALA A 210 -6.52 0.04 -5.64
CA ALA A 210 -7.89 -0.23 -5.17
C ALA A 210 -8.35 -1.68 -5.38
N GLY A 211 -7.52 -2.54 -5.96
CA GLY A 211 -7.91 -3.89 -6.37
C GLY A 211 -8.62 -3.93 -7.73
N GLU A 212 -8.41 -5.02 -8.46
CA GLU A 212 -9.00 -5.23 -9.79
C GLU A 212 -10.52 -5.21 -9.79
N GLY A 213 -11.15 -5.75 -8.72
CA GLY A 213 -12.60 -5.76 -8.57
C GLY A 213 -13.25 -4.38 -8.49
N SER A 214 -12.54 -3.39 -7.93
CA SER A 214 -13.01 -2.00 -7.91
C SER A 214 -13.00 -1.40 -9.32
N VAL A 215 -11.93 -1.65 -10.08
CA VAL A 215 -11.83 -1.18 -11.48
C VAL A 215 -12.92 -1.80 -12.36
N ASP A 216 -13.21 -3.09 -12.18
CA ASP A 216 -14.29 -3.77 -12.92
C ASP A 216 -15.66 -3.18 -12.58
N ARG A 217 -15.92 -2.94 -11.29
CA ARG A 217 -17.20 -2.37 -10.82
C ARG A 217 -17.49 -1.00 -11.41
N TYR A 218 -16.46 -0.16 -11.51
CA TYR A 218 -16.61 1.21 -12.04
C TYR A 218 -16.30 1.33 -13.54
N GLY A 219 -15.86 0.26 -14.19
CA GLY A 219 -15.45 0.26 -15.59
C GLY A 219 -14.21 1.10 -15.90
N GLY A 220 -13.50 1.57 -14.87
CA GLY A 220 -12.36 2.49 -14.99
C GLY A 220 -11.72 2.79 -13.64
N VAL A 221 -11.02 3.93 -13.54
CA VAL A 221 -10.47 4.41 -12.27
C VAL A 221 -11.62 4.71 -11.30
N PRO A 222 -11.70 4.04 -10.14
CA PRO A 222 -12.77 4.28 -9.18
C PRO A 222 -12.79 5.72 -8.68
N PRO A 223 -13.95 6.27 -8.28
CA PRO A 223 -14.06 7.64 -7.78
C PRO A 223 -13.56 7.79 -6.33
N TYR A 224 -12.60 6.96 -5.92
CA TYR A 224 -11.95 7.06 -4.63
C TYR A 224 -10.84 8.10 -4.69
N ARG A 225 -10.84 9.06 -3.78
CA ARG A 225 -9.89 10.17 -3.74
C ARG A 225 -8.44 9.67 -3.64
N GLU A 226 -8.20 8.66 -2.81
CA GLU A 226 -6.90 8.01 -2.67
C GLU A 226 -6.42 7.47 -4.02
N THR A 227 -7.27 6.66 -4.69
CA THR A 227 -6.92 5.99 -5.94
C THR A 227 -6.68 6.99 -7.08
N GLN A 228 -7.53 7.99 -7.22
CA GLN A 228 -7.33 9.04 -8.22
C GLN A 228 -6.04 9.83 -7.99
N SER A 229 -5.72 10.13 -6.73
CA SER A 229 -4.48 10.81 -6.37
C SER A 229 -3.25 9.94 -6.63
N TYR A 230 -3.35 8.63 -6.37
CA TYR A 230 -2.33 7.64 -6.64
C TYR A 230 -2.02 7.56 -8.15
N VAL A 231 -3.06 7.41 -8.98
CA VAL A 231 -2.91 7.36 -10.44
C VAL A 231 -2.24 8.63 -10.96
N ARG A 232 -2.73 9.81 -10.59
CA ARG A 232 -2.13 11.09 -11.01
C ARG A 232 -0.67 11.22 -10.60
N ARG A 233 -0.32 10.81 -9.39
CA ARG A 233 1.05 10.85 -8.86
C ARG A 233 2.01 9.99 -9.68
N ILE A 234 1.62 8.77 -10.03
CA ILE A 234 2.47 7.87 -10.81
C ILE A 234 2.59 8.34 -12.26
N LEU A 235 1.51 8.80 -12.89
CA LEU A 235 1.57 9.41 -14.21
C LEU A 235 2.57 10.58 -14.22
N GLY A 236 2.55 11.42 -13.19
CA GLY A 236 3.54 12.48 -13.03
C GLY A 236 4.98 11.98 -12.91
N TYR A 237 5.22 10.87 -12.20
CA TYR A 237 6.56 10.26 -12.11
C TYR A 237 7.06 9.72 -13.46
N LEU A 238 6.14 9.30 -14.32
CA LEU A 238 6.43 8.81 -15.67
C LEU A 238 6.52 9.93 -16.72
N GLY A 239 6.37 11.21 -16.31
CA GLY A 239 6.39 12.35 -17.21
C GLY A 239 5.16 12.47 -18.10
N LEU A 240 4.08 11.77 -17.75
CA LEU A 240 2.82 11.80 -18.49
C LEU A 240 1.93 12.93 -17.98
N ALA A 241 1.16 13.55 -18.89
CA ALA A 241 0.19 14.56 -18.52
C ALA A 241 -0.86 13.98 -17.55
N PRO A 242 -1.32 14.76 -16.54
CA PRO A 242 -2.42 14.33 -15.72
C PRO A 242 -3.65 14.09 -16.60
N LEU A 243 -4.38 13.01 -16.30
CA LEU A 243 -5.65 12.73 -16.96
C LEU A 243 -6.58 13.95 -16.86
N ALA A 244 -7.09 14.42 -17.98
CA ALA A 244 -8.10 15.47 -17.97
C ALA A 244 -9.35 14.96 -17.24
N ALA A 245 -9.95 15.84 -16.43
CA ALA A 245 -11.23 15.52 -15.80
C ALA A 245 -12.30 15.43 -16.91
N ILE A 246 -12.94 14.26 -17.05
CA ILE A 246 -13.99 14.08 -18.03
C ILE A 246 -15.34 14.08 -17.33
N PRO A 247 -16.34 14.78 -17.90
CA PRO A 247 -17.69 14.77 -17.33
C PRO A 247 -18.27 13.34 -17.34
N PRO A 248 -19.07 12.95 -16.34
CA PRO A 248 -19.68 11.63 -16.28
C PRO A 248 -20.58 11.40 -17.48
N ARG A 249 -20.50 10.22 -18.07
CA ARG A 249 -21.54 9.76 -19.01
C ARG A 249 -22.84 9.61 -18.24
N SER A 250 -23.90 10.26 -18.70
CA SER A 250 -25.26 9.99 -18.22
C SER A 250 -25.51 8.48 -18.26
N PRO A 251 -26.09 7.87 -17.20
CA PRO A 251 -26.52 6.49 -17.28
C PRO A 251 -27.50 6.36 -18.46
N ALA A 252 -27.24 5.37 -19.32
CA ALA A 252 -28.18 5.04 -20.37
C ALA A 252 -29.53 4.72 -19.73
N ALA A 253 -30.58 5.40 -20.17
CA ALA A 253 -31.95 5.14 -19.73
C ALA A 253 -32.26 3.65 -19.94
N PRO A 254 -32.91 2.97 -18.98
CA PRO A 254 -33.34 1.60 -19.18
C PRO A 254 -34.36 1.54 -20.34
N ARG A 255 -34.11 0.60 -21.27
CA ARG A 255 -35.08 0.28 -22.34
C ARG A 255 -36.18 -0.61 -21.77
#